data_fd49e3f0d3b899dd14dfd2ccf826ea38
#
_entry.id   fd49e3f0d3b899dd14dfd2ccf826ea38
#
_cell.length_a   1.000
_cell.length_b   1.000
_cell.length_c   1.000
_cell.angle_alpha   90.00
_cell.angle_beta   90.00
_cell.angle_gamma   90.00
#
_symmetry.space_group_name_H-M   'P 1'
#
loop_
_entity.id
_entity.type
_entity.pdbx_description
1 polymer ?
#
loop_
_entity_poly.entity_id
_entity_poly.type
_entity_poly.pdbx_seq_one_letter_code
_entity_poly.pdbx_strand_id
1 'polypeptide(L)'
;MRTLLLLAVTAGLCLSQSPDLTSMSGHARTLQNQVKVNIIKSAEKMPAENYSFRPTPDIRSYAELIAHVADANYLFCSAALGEENPNPKVEEGVKKDPAKPKAAIVEALNASFAYCDKAYAAMTDQNASESVKFFGRDRARIGVLSFNTSHDFEHYGNIVTYLRLKKIVPPSSERSN
;
A
#
# COMPACT_ATOMS: atom_id res chain seq x y z
N MET A 1 -48.70 17.10 -30.92
CA MET A 1 -48.44 16.60 -29.54
C MET A 1 -47.05 16.03 -29.49
N ARG A 2 -46.12 16.74 -28.85
CA ARG A 2 -44.70 16.28 -28.69
C ARG A 2 -44.55 15.77 -27.25
N THR A 3 -44.39 14.45 -27.11
CA THR A 3 -44.18 13.79 -25.82
C THR A 3 -42.74 13.96 -25.42
N LEU A 4 -42.44 14.76 -24.36
CA LEU A 4 -41.12 14.82 -23.75
C LEU A 4 -40.94 13.59 -22.86
N LEU A 5 -39.96 12.75 -23.19
CA LEU A 5 -39.46 11.70 -22.29
C LEU A 5 -38.43 12.34 -21.33
N LEU A 6 -38.80 12.43 -20.06
CA LEU A 6 -37.85 12.75 -18.98
C LEU A 6 -37.05 11.49 -18.64
N LEU A 7 -35.75 11.50 -18.98
CA LEU A 7 -34.78 10.52 -18.46
C LEU A 7 -34.43 10.92 -17.01
N ALA A 8 -34.90 10.13 -16.04
CA ALA A 8 -34.44 10.22 -14.66
C ALA A 8 -33.09 9.57 -14.52
N VAL A 9 -32.00 10.37 -14.37
CA VAL A 9 -30.67 9.89 -14.00
C VAL A 9 -30.68 9.65 -12.50
N THR A 10 -30.79 8.39 -12.08
CA THR A 10 -30.57 8.00 -10.68
C THR A 10 -29.05 7.95 -10.41
N ALA A 11 -28.51 8.99 -9.76
CA ALA A 11 -27.17 8.96 -9.20
C ALA A 11 -27.17 7.98 -8.01
N GLY A 12 -26.64 6.79 -8.23
CA GLY A 12 -26.40 5.83 -7.15
C GLY A 12 -25.34 6.38 -6.19
N LEU A 13 -25.77 6.77 -4.97
CA LEU A 13 -24.83 7.02 -3.88
C LEU A 13 -24.14 5.70 -3.54
N CYS A 14 -22.85 5.56 -3.89
CA CYS A 14 -21.98 4.57 -3.31
C CYS A 14 -21.76 4.92 -1.83
N LEU A 15 -22.62 4.41 -0.95
CA LEU A 15 -22.40 4.44 0.49
C LEU A 15 -21.22 3.51 0.76
N SER A 16 -20.05 4.07 1.05
CA SER A 16 -18.91 3.33 1.57
C SER A 16 -19.32 2.77 2.93
N GLN A 17 -19.66 1.49 2.97
CA GLN A 17 -19.95 0.79 4.22
C GLN A 17 -18.65 0.64 5.01
N SER A 18 -18.70 0.93 6.31
CA SER A 18 -17.61 0.65 7.23
C SER A 18 -17.26 -0.84 7.16
N PRO A 19 -15.96 -1.23 7.19
CA PRO A 19 -15.58 -2.63 7.16
C PRO A 19 -16.22 -3.41 8.31
N ASP A 20 -16.78 -4.57 8.01
CA ASP A 20 -17.23 -5.50 9.05
C ASP A 20 -16.00 -6.13 9.73
N LEU A 21 -15.69 -5.67 10.94
CA LEU A 21 -14.55 -6.14 11.73
C LEU A 21 -14.74 -7.56 12.30
N THR A 22 -15.92 -8.16 12.16
CA THR A 22 -16.18 -9.54 12.56
C THR A 22 -15.86 -10.53 11.44
N SER A 23 -15.69 -10.05 10.20
CA SER A 23 -15.27 -10.86 9.05
C SER A 23 -13.75 -10.87 8.89
N MET A 24 -13.17 -11.98 8.38
CA MET A 24 -11.74 -12.10 8.10
C MET A 24 -11.30 -11.07 7.05
N SER A 25 -12.08 -10.93 5.99
CA SER A 25 -11.79 -9.97 4.91
C SER A 25 -11.90 -8.52 5.36
N GLY A 26 -12.88 -8.20 6.21
CA GLY A 26 -13.05 -6.85 6.78
C GLY A 26 -11.90 -6.48 7.72
N HIS A 27 -11.48 -7.42 8.58
CA HIS A 27 -10.35 -7.22 9.47
C HIS A 27 -9.03 -7.02 8.70
N ALA A 28 -8.78 -7.86 7.67
CA ALA A 28 -7.60 -7.73 6.82
C ALA A 28 -7.53 -6.36 6.12
N ARG A 29 -8.65 -5.88 5.55
CA ARG A 29 -8.74 -4.54 4.96
C ARG A 29 -8.43 -3.43 5.96
N THR A 30 -8.93 -3.56 7.18
CA THR A 30 -8.71 -2.57 8.23
C THR A 30 -7.24 -2.46 8.61
N LEU A 31 -6.55 -3.59 8.82
CA LEU A 31 -5.12 -3.61 9.13
C LEU A 31 -4.29 -3.03 7.98
N GLN A 32 -4.60 -3.42 6.74
CA GLN A 32 -3.91 -2.88 5.57
C GLN A 32 -4.12 -1.37 5.44
N ASN A 33 -5.34 -0.88 5.63
CA ASN A 33 -5.60 0.56 5.58
C ASN A 33 -4.85 1.33 6.68
N GLN A 34 -4.74 0.77 7.87
CA GLN A 34 -3.99 1.38 8.97
C GLN A 34 -2.51 1.56 8.61
N VAL A 35 -1.85 0.50 8.12
CA VAL A 35 -0.42 0.58 7.77
C VAL A 35 -0.19 1.44 6.53
N LYS A 36 -1.04 1.34 5.50
CA LYS A 36 -1.04 2.19 4.31
C LYS A 36 -1.03 3.68 4.68
N VAL A 37 -1.99 4.12 5.50
CA VAL A 37 -2.08 5.52 5.93
C VAL A 37 -0.80 5.97 6.64
N ASN A 38 -0.25 5.13 7.50
CA ASN A 38 0.99 5.44 8.21
C ASN A 38 2.20 5.55 7.28
N ILE A 39 2.34 4.64 6.31
CA ILE A 39 3.47 4.66 5.36
C ILE A 39 3.36 5.88 4.44
N ILE A 40 2.19 6.14 3.85
CA ILE A 40 1.97 7.29 2.95
C ILE A 40 2.26 8.60 3.69
N LYS A 41 1.68 8.82 4.88
CA LYS A 41 1.94 10.01 5.68
C LYS A 41 3.43 10.15 6.05
N SER A 42 4.12 9.04 6.30
CA SER A 42 5.56 9.05 6.58
C SER A 42 6.36 9.50 5.37
N ALA A 43 6.03 8.98 4.19
CA ALA A 43 6.69 9.38 2.94
C ALA A 43 6.46 10.87 2.63
N GLU A 44 5.23 11.36 2.83
CA GLU A 44 4.91 12.77 2.64
C GLU A 44 5.60 13.67 3.66
N LYS A 45 5.72 13.23 4.90
CA LYS A 45 6.27 14.02 6.02
C LYS A 45 7.79 14.16 5.98
N MET A 46 8.51 13.17 5.46
CA MET A 46 9.97 13.22 5.32
C MET A 46 10.35 14.32 4.32
N PRO A 47 11.19 15.33 4.71
CA PRO A 47 11.68 16.33 3.78
C PRO A 47 12.47 15.72 2.62
N ALA A 48 12.41 16.34 1.42
CA ALA A 48 13.01 15.81 0.21
C ALA A 48 14.53 15.59 0.34
N GLU A 49 15.22 16.51 1.02
CA GLU A 49 16.66 16.44 1.29
C GLU A 49 17.07 15.24 2.16
N ASN A 50 16.12 14.64 2.86
CA ASN A 50 16.36 13.45 3.69
C ASN A 50 16.02 12.12 2.98
N TYR A 51 15.59 12.15 1.72
CA TYR A 51 15.27 10.92 0.99
C TYR A 51 16.50 10.06 0.70
N SER A 52 17.67 10.68 0.51
CA SER A 52 18.96 9.98 0.37
C SER A 52 19.54 9.48 1.69
N PHE A 53 18.95 9.85 2.85
CA PHE A 53 19.46 9.47 4.15
C PHE A 53 19.45 7.95 4.35
N ARG A 54 20.56 7.44 4.85
CA ARG A 54 20.85 6.03 5.12
C ARG A 54 21.49 5.94 6.51
N PRO A 55 20.90 5.25 7.48
CA PRO A 55 21.46 5.15 8.83
C PRO A 55 22.83 4.49 8.86
N THR A 56 23.06 3.45 8.05
CA THR A 56 24.35 2.79 7.83
C THR A 56 24.52 2.48 6.34
N PRO A 57 25.74 2.28 5.83
CA PRO A 57 25.99 1.95 4.42
C PRO A 57 25.28 0.69 3.93
N ASP A 58 25.04 -0.28 4.82
CA ASP A 58 24.55 -1.62 4.48
C ASP A 58 23.02 -1.71 4.34
N ILE A 59 22.30 -0.68 4.76
CA ILE A 59 20.84 -0.67 4.68
C ILE A 59 20.33 0.30 3.61
N ARG A 60 19.08 0.15 3.21
CA ARG A 60 18.43 1.02 2.22
C ARG A 60 18.46 2.48 2.64
N SER A 61 18.58 3.41 1.68
CA SER A 61 18.19 4.80 1.92
C SER A 61 16.69 4.90 2.16
N TYR A 62 16.22 6.04 2.69
CA TYR A 62 14.79 6.26 2.88
C TYR A 62 14.03 6.14 1.56
N ALA A 63 14.54 6.73 0.47
CA ALA A 63 13.97 6.62 -0.87
C ALA A 63 13.86 5.16 -1.34
N GLU A 64 14.93 4.39 -1.18
CA GLU A 64 14.95 2.96 -1.54
C GLU A 64 13.98 2.14 -0.70
N LEU A 65 13.81 2.46 0.58
CA LEU A 65 12.87 1.77 1.47
C LEU A 65 11.42 2.03 1.04
N ILE A 66 11.06 3.28 0.74
CA ILE A 66 9.73 3.63 0.23
C ILE A 66 9.46 2.97 -1.13
N ALA A 67 10.45 2.97 -2.03
CA ALA A 67 10.36 2.33 -3.34
C ALA A 67 10.23 0.80 -3.23
N HIS A 68 10.93 0.19 -2.27
CA HIS A 68 10.83 -1.24 -1.99
C HIS A 68 9.41 -1.65 -1.54
N VAL A 69 8.78 -0.87 -0.67
CA VAL A 69 7.38 -1.09 -0.27
C VAL A 69 6.46 -1.02 -1.50
N ALA A 70 6.68 -0.05 -2.41
CA ALA A 70 5.87 0.05 -3.62
C ALA A 70 6.00 -1.19 -4.52
N ASP A 71 7.22 -1.68 -4.76
CA ASP A 71 7.45 -2.89 -5.58
C ASP A 71 6.87 -4.14 -4.93
N ALA A 72 7.01 -4.29 -3.60
CA ALA A 72 6.47 -5.41 -2.83
C ALA A 72 4.94 -5.45 -2.87
N ASN A 73 4.28 -4.30 -2.76
CA ASN A 73 2.83 -4.19 -2.90
C ASN A 73 2.35 -4.75 -4.24
N TYR A 74 2.98 -4.38 -5.35
CA TYR A 74 2.63 -4.93 -6.67
C TYR A 74 2.83 -6.44 -6.72
N LEU A 75 3.95 -6.95 -6.18
CA LEU A 75 4.26 -8.37 -6.18
C LEU A 75 3.21 -9.19 -5.41
N PHE A 76 2.84 -8.76 -4.21
CA PHE A 76 1.93 -9.52 -3.35
C PHE A 76 0.48 -9.38 -3.79
N CYS A 77 0.06 -8.17 -4.14
CA CYS A 77 -1.32 -7.91 -4.51
C CYS A 77 -1.67 -8.50 -5.89
N SER A 78 -0.74 -8.52 -6.85
CA SER A 78 -0.95 -9.21 -8.13
C SER A 78 -1.11 -10.72 -7.93
N ALA A 79 -0.27 -11.33 -7.08
CA ALA A 79 -0.39 -12.74 -6.76
C ALA A 79 -1.75 -13.07 -6.10
N ALA A 80 -2.23 -12.21 -5.19
CA ALA A 80 -3.54 -12.37 -4.57
C ALA A 80 -4.71 -12.21 -5.56
N LEU A 81 -4.57 -11.38 -6.57
CA LEU A 81 -5.54 -11.22 -7.67
C LEU A 81 -5.48 -12.35 -8.70
N GLY A 82 -4.35 -13.08 -8.77
CA GLY A 82 -4.07 -14.03 -9.84
C GLY A 82 -3.69 -13.33 -11.16
N GLU A 83 -3.16 -12.11 -11.07
CA GLU A 83 -2.74 -11.29 -12.20
C GLU A 83 -1.21 -11.35 -12.40
N GLU A 84 -0.75 -10.96 -13.58
CA GLU A 84 0.67 -10.73 -13.82
C GLU A 84 1.14 -9.51 -13.02
N ASN A 85 2.34 -9.62 -12.39
CA ASN A 85 2.92 -8.51 -11.65
C ASN A 85 3.31 -7.37 -12.60
N PRO A 86 2.77 -6.16 -12.46
CA PRO A 86 3.17 -4.99 -13.25
C PRO A 86 4.66 -4.67 -13.14
N ASN A 87 5.30 -5.05 -12.02
CA ASN A 87 6.74 -4.96 -11.76
C ASN A 87 7.38 -3.63 -12.22
N PRO A 88 6.97 -2.48 -11.66
CA PRO A 88 7.42 -1.16 -12.12
C PRO A 88 8.89 -0.87 -11.82
N LYS A 89 9.57 -1.74 -11.02
CA LYS A 89 10.98 -1.61 -10.64
C LYS A 89 11.33 -0.24 -10.05
N VAL A 90 10.49 0.22 -9.12
CA VAL A 90 10.62 1.55 -8.50
C VAL A 90 11.93 1.64 -7.72
N GLU A 91 12.26 0.61 -6.92
CA GLU A 91 13.51 0.55 -6.15
C GLU A 91 14.74 0.52 -7.05
N GLU A 92 14.71 -0.26 -8.13
CA GLU A 92 15.81 -0.28 -9.12
C GLU A 92 16.01 1.11 -9.75
N GLY A 93 14.89 1.79 -10.07
CA GLY A 93 14.92 3.16 -10.60
C GLY A 93 15.54 4.16 -9.63
N VAL A 94 15.26 4.06 -8.32
CA VAL A 94 15.86 4.90 -7.28
C VAL A 94 17.35 4.59 -7.11
N LYS A 95 17.76 3.31 -7.16
CA LYS A 95 19.18 2.92 -7.08
C LYS A 95 19.99 3.44 -8.27
N LYS A 96 19.41 3.48 -9.46
CA LYS A 96 20.06 4.04 -10.67
C LYS A 96 20.12 5.56 -10.66
N ASP A 97 19.14 6.21 -10.06
CA ASP A 97 19.04 7.66 -9.93
C ASP A 97 18.71 8.04 -8.48
N PRO A 98 19.73 8.15 -7.60
CA PRO A 98 19.52 8.55 -6.20
C PRO A 98 18.98 9.98 -6.02
N ALA A 99 19.02 10.80 -7.08
CA ALA A 99 18.45 12.14 -7.10
C ALA A 99 16.97 12.17 -7.55
N LYS A 100 16.37 11.00 -7.77
CA LYS A 100 14.96 10.89 -8.18
C LYS A 100 14.05 11.73 -7.26
N PRO A 101 13.19 12.59 -7.83
CA PRO A 101 12.37 13.49 -7.05
C PRO A 101 11.46 12.74 -6.06
N LYS A 102 11.38 13.25 -4.83
CA LYS A 102 10.45 12.75 -3.79
C LYS A 102 9.03 12.55 -4.35
N ALA A 103 8.52 13.51 -5.12
CA ALA A 103 7.17 13.46 -5.67
C ALA A 103 6.93 12.20 -6.52
N ALA A 104 7.88 11.81 -7.37
CA ALA A 104 7.78 10.61 -8.20
C ALA A 104 7.79 9.31 -7.37
N ILE A 105 8.54 9.29 -6.27
CA ILE A 105 8.59 8.12 -5.36
C ILE A 105 7.28 8.00 -4.58
N VAL A 106 6.74 9.11 -4.08
CA VAL A 106 5.45 9.17 -3.37
C VAL A 106 4.29 8.81 -4.31
N GLU A 107 4.32 9.27 -5.56
CA GLU A 107 3.34 8.90 -6.58
C GLU A 107 3.35 7.38 -6.84
N ALA A 108 4.53 6.78 -7.03
CA ALA A 108 4.66 5.33 -7.21
C ALA A 108 4.16 4.54 -6.00
N LEU A 109 4.45 5.01 -4.78
CA LEU A 109 3.93 4.42 -3.55
C LEU A 109 2.40 4.47 -3.51
N ASN A 110 1.80 5.62 -3.78
CA ASN A 110 0.33 5.78 -3.80
C ASN A 110 -0.30 4.88 -4.85
N ALA A 111 0.28 4.78 -6.06
CA ALA A 111 -0.19 3.90 -7.11
C ALA A 111 -0.15 2.42 -6.69
N SER A 112 0.91 1.99 -5.99
CA SER A 112 1.02 0.61 -5.49
C SER A 112 -0.04 0.27 -4.44
N PHE A 113 -0.32 1.19 -3.52
CA PHE A 113 -1.40 1.02 -2.56
C PHE A 113 -2.79 1.03 -3.20
N ALA A 114 -3.02 1.88 -4.20
CA ALA A 114 -4.27 1.86 -4.96
C ALA A 114 -4.47 0.54 -5.74
N TYR A 115 -3.38 -0.08 -6.20
CA TYR A 115 -3.41 -1.40 -6.78
C TYR A 115 -3.77 -2.47 -5.73
N CYS A 116 -3.16 -2.43 -4.55
CA CYS A 116 -3.48 -3.32 -3.44
C CYS A 116 -4.93 -3.16 -2.94
N ASP A 117 -5.46 -1.94 -2.92
CA ASP A 117 -6.86 -1.71 -2.54
C ASP A 117 -7.83 -2.58 -3.36
N LYS A 118 -7.53 -2.83 -4.66
CA LYS A 118 -8.33 -3.74 -5.50
C LYS A 118 -8.26 -5.19 -5.00
N ALA A 119 -7.07 -5.66 -4.62
CA ALA A 119 -6.88 -7.03 -4.12
C ALA A 119 -7.62 -7.26 -2.80
N TYR A 120 -7.52 -6.30 -1.87
CA TYR A 120 -8.24 -6.38 -0.60
C TYR A 120 -9.75 -6.20 -0.77
N ALA A 121 -10.21 -5.38 -1.72
CA ALA A 121 -11.64 -5.23 -2.03
C ALA A 121 -12.23 -6.49 -2.68
N ALA A 122 -11.47 -7.17 -3.54
CA ALA A 122 -11.89 -8.40 -4.20
C ALA A 122 -11.93 -9.63 -3.26
N MET A 123 -11.23 -9.58 -2.12
CA MET A 123 -11.24 -10.66 -1.14
C MET A 123 -12.51 -10.59 -0.28
N THR A 124 -13.20 -11.72 -0.19
CA THR A 124 -14.35 -11.98 0.69
C THR A 124 -14.03 -13.18 1.58
N ASP A 125 -14.81 -13.41 2.63
CA ASP A 125 -14.63 -14.60 3.49
C ASP A 125 -14.84 -15.90 2.72
N GLN A 126 -15.70 -15.89 1.67
CA GLN A 126 -15.96 -17.06 0.83
C GLN A 126 -14.76 -17.45 -0.04
N ASN A 127 -14.00 -16.45 -0.57
CA ASN A 127 -12.85 -16.70 -1.44
C ASN A 127 -11.49 -16.57 -0.74
N ALA A 128 -11.47 -16.29 0.56
CA ALA A 128 -10.25 -16.09 1.34
C ALA A 128 -9.30 -17.29 1.34
N SER A 129 -9.87 -18.51 1.31
CA SER A 129 -9.11 -19.76 1.29
C SER A 129 -8.77 -20.25 -0.12
N GLU A 130 -9.23 -19.57 -1.18
CA GLU A 130 -8.89 -19.96 -2.55
C GLU A 130 -7.38 -19.95 -2.78
N SER A 131 -6.92 -20.96 -3.51
CA SER A 131 -5.50 -21.13 -3.82
C SER A 131 -5.05 -20.14 -4.89
N VAL A 132 -3.98 -19.43 -4.62
CA VAL A 132 -3.26 -18.57 -5.56
C VAL A 132 -1.77 -18.94 -5.62
N LYS A 133 -1.10 -18.67 -6.72
CA LYS A 133 0.35 -18.91 -6.85
C LYS A 133 1.14 -17.77 -6.21
N PHE A 134 2.03 -18.12 -5.27
CA PHE A 134 2.92 -17.19 -4.61
C PHE A 134 4.30 -17.80 -4.42
N PHE A 135 5.34 -17.21 -4.99
CA PHE A 135 6.70 -17.76 -5.06
C PHE A 135 6.74 -19.23 -5.53
N GLY A 136 5.97 -19.54 -6.59
CA GLY A 136 5.92 -20.88 -7.17
C GLY A 136 5.16 -21.93 -6.35
N ARG A 137 4.55 -21.55 -5.24
CA ARG A 137 3.79 -22.44 -4.34
C ARG A 137 2.33 -22.01 -4.25
N ASP A 138 1.47 -22.97 -3.96
CA ASP A 138 0.06 -22.69 -3.63
C ASP A 138 -0.05 -22.09 -2.22
N ARG A 139 -0.80 -21.00 -2.10
CA ARG A 139 -1.13 -20.31 -0.86
C ARG A 139 -2.58 -19.88 -0.86
N ALA A 140 -3.21 -19.86 0.30
CA ALA A 140 -4.51 -19.22 0.44
C ALA A 140 -4.40 -17.72 0.12
N ARG A 141 -5.38 -17.16 -0.57
CA ARG A 141 -5.44 -15.72 -0.92
C ARG A 141 -5.24 -14.83 0.31
N ILE A 142 -5.97 -15.12 1.41
CA ILE A 142 -5.80 -14.39 2.67
C ILE A 142 -4.38 -14.50 3.21
N GLY A 143 -3.71 -15.63 3.03
CA GLY A 143 -2.32 -15.82 3.47
C GLY A 143 -1.35 -14.88 2.74
N VAL A 144 -1.55 -14.66 1.42
CA VAL A 144 -0.75 -13.72 0.63
C VAL A 144 -1.01 -12.28 1.06
N LEU A 145 -2.28 -11.89 1.25
CA LEU A 145 -2.63 -10.54 1.71
C LEU A 145 -2.18 -10.28 3.16
N SER A 146 -2.27 -11.27 4.04
CA SER A 146 -1.72 -11.16 5.40
C SER A 146 -0.21 -10.99 5.38
N PHE A 147 0.49 -11.68 4.47
CA PHE A 147 1.93 -11.50 4.29
C PHE A 147 2.26 -10.08 3.81
N ASN A 148 1.49 -9.54 2.84
CA ASN A 148 1.62 -8.15 2.41
C ASN A 148 1.48 -7.18 3.59
N THR A 149 0.40 -7.30 4.39
CA THR A 149 0.18 -6.43 5.56
C THR A 149 1.32 -6.55 6.57
N SER A 150 1.81 -7.77 6.83
CA SER A 150 2.92 -7.99 7.77
C SER A 150 4.22 -7.36 7.28
N HIS A 151 4.52 -7.47 5.98
CA HIS A 151 5.67 -6.85 5.33
C HIS A 151 5.58 -5.31 5.37
N ASP A 152 4.41 -4.75 5.14
CA ASP A 152 4.19 -3.31 5.26
C ASP A 152 4.39 -2.83 6.71
N PHE A 153 3.94 -3.58 7.73
CA PHE A 153 4.19 -3.25 9.14
C PHE A 153 5.67 -3.38 9.51
N GLU A 154 6.39 -4.40 9.01
CA GLU A 154 7.84 -4.53 9.18
C GLU A 154 8.55 -3.28 8.66
N HIS A 155 8.25 -2.87 7.43
CA HIS A 155 8.87 -1.70 6.85
C HIS A 155 8.38 -0.38 7.47
N TYR A 156 7.15 -0.31 7.95
CA TYR A 156 6.72 0.84 8.73
C TYR A 156 7.53 0.98 10.02
N GLY A 157 7.83 -0.12 10.71
CA GLY A 157 8.74 -0.11 11.87
C GLY A 157 10.13 0.46 11.52
N ASN A 158 10.68 0.07 10.37
CA ASN A 158 11.92 0.65 9.86
C ASN A 158 11.76 2.15 9.57
N ILE A 159 10.72 2.55 8.82
CA ILE A 159 10.40 3.96 8.49
C ILE A 159 10.32 4.82 9.74
N VAL A 160 9.69 4.35 10.82
CA VAL A 160 9.62 5.03 12.13
C VAL A 160 11.02 5.36 12.65
N THR A 161 11.96 4.43 12.52
CA THR A 161 13.36 4.65 12.95
C THR A 161 14.02 5.79 12.14
N TYR A 162 13.86 5.79 10.81
CA TYR A 162 14.40 6.86 9.96
C TYR A 162 13.81 8.23 10.31
N LEU A 163 12.49 8.31 10.52
CA LEU A 163 11.82 9.56 10.93
C LEU A 163 12.41 10.08 12.25
N ARG A 164 12.54 9.21 13.26
CA ARG A 164 13.06 9.59 14.59
C ARG A 164 14.51 10.05 14.54
N LEU A 165 15.36 9.42 13.73
CA LEU A 165 16.73 9.86 13.50
C LEU A 165 16.79 11.25 12.87
N LYS A 166 15.75 11.66 12.14
CA LYS A 166 15.57 13.01 11.59
C LYS A 166 14.73 13.94 12.48
N LYS A 167 14.45 13.54 13.73
CA LYS A 167 13.65 14.29 14.71
C LYS A 167 12.21 14.57 14.24
N ILE A 168 11.66 13.70 13.39
CA ILE A 168 10.29 13.77 12.88
C ILE A 168 9.43 12.81 13.69
N VAL A 169 8.28 13.28 14.20
CA VAL A 169 7.31 12.44 14.91
C VAL A 169 6.61 11.52 13.91
N PRO A 170 6.68 10.18 14.09
CA PRO A 170 5.98 9.25 13.20
C PRO A 170 4.46 9.41 13.27
N PRO A 171 3.72 9.15 12.18
CA PRO A 171 2.25 9.27 12.16
C PRO A 171 1.54 8.50 13.27
N SER A 172 1.99 7.27 13.56
CA SER A 172 1.41 6.45 14.65
C SER A 172 1.68 6.97 16.07
N SER A 173 2.55 7.98 16.22
CA SER A 173 2.87 8.63 17.50
C SER A 173 2.31 10.05 17.59
N GLU A 174 1.59 10.52 16.60
CA GLU A 174 0.87 11.78 16.65
C GLU A 174 -0.30 11.67 17.61
N ARG A 175 -0.47 12.67 18.49
CA ARG A 175 -1.64 12.73 19.37
C ARG A 175 -2.86 13.09 18.49
N SER A 176 -3.92 12.31 18.62
CA SER A 176 -5.24 12.72 18.11
C SER A 176 -5.69 13.94 18.91
N ASN A 177 -5.77 15.09 18.26
CA ASN A 177 -6.39 16.28 18.86
C ASN A 177 -7.91 16.13 18.83
#